data_d63378677d37f937ffb1611b467de8f7
#
_entry.id   d63378677d37f937ffb1611b467de8f7
#
_cell.length_a   1.000
_cell.length_b   1.000
_cell.length_c   1.000
_cell.angle_alpha   90.00
_cell.angle_beta   90.00
_cell.angle_gamma   90.00
#
_symmetry.space_group_name_H-M   'P 1'
#
loop_
_entity.id
_entity.type
_entity.pdbx_description
1 polymer ?
#
loop_
_entity_poly.entity_id
_entity_poly.type
_entity_poly.pdbx_seq_one_letter_code
_entity_poly.pdbx_strand_id
1 'polypeptide(L)'
;DAAEGPMPQTKFVTSKALALGLRPIVVLNKVDKPDAEPDRALDEVFDLFSALDADEDQLDFPHLYASGRSGWCDAELDGPRKNLDALFNLIVNHVPEPKQLKKRDADFTMLAVTLGADPFVGRMLTGRVESGKLKVGQTVQSISRIGQKIEQFRVTKIQAFRGLHLQDIEEAEAGDIVSIAGMTKTTVADTICALAVDEPLEAQPIDPPTITVTFGINDSPLAGRDGKKVQSRVIRERLHK
;
A
#
# COMPACT_ATOMS: atom_id res chain seq x y z
N ASP A 1 -5.45 2.03 -19.97
CA ASP A 1 -6.19 2.94 -20.87
C ASP A 1 -6.12 2.38 -22.28
N ALA A 2 -7.28 2.11 -22.91
CA ALA A 2 -7.35 1.49 -24.24
C ALA A 2 -6.81 2.40 -25.37
N ALA A 3 -6.65 3.70 -25.13
CA ALA A 3 -6.07 4.63 -26.09
C ALA A 3 -4.53 4.74 -25.94
N GLU A 4 -4.03 4.74 -24.69
CA GLU A 4 -2.63 5.02 -24.38
C GLU A 4 -1.76 3.75 -24.23
N GLY A 5 -2.38 2.59 -23.97
CA GLY A 5 -1.65 1.37 -23.61
C GLY A 5 -0.98 1.43 -22.22
N PRO A 6 -0.02 0.53 -21.93
CA PRO A 6 0.72 0.52 -20.68
C PRO A 6 1.74 1.65 -20.61
N MET A 7 1.64 2.49 -19.57
CA MET A 7 2.53 3.63 -19.31
C MET A 7 3.72 3.23 -18.42
N PRO A 8 4.79 4.04 -18.28
CA PRO A 8 5.96 3.73 -17.46
C PRO A 8 5.63 3.33 -16.02
N GLN A 9 4.61 3.96 -15.41
CA GLN A 9 4.14 3.58 -14.08
C GLN A 9 3.55 2.16 -14.05
N THR A 10 2.83 1.76 -15.10
CA THR A 10 2.31 0.41 -15.25
C THR A 10 3.45 -0.60 -15.26
N LYS A 11 4.51 -0.35 -16.02
CA LYS A 11 5.70 -1.21 -16.07
C LYS A 11 6.32 -1.39 -14.67
N PHE A 12 6.53 -0.31 -13.95
CA PHE A 12 7.13 -0.35 -12.61
C PHE A 12 6.28 -1.16 -11.62
N VAL A 13 4.98 -0.87 -11.54
CA VAL A 13 4.07 -1.58 -10.62
C VAL A 13 3.94 -3.06 -11.01
N THR A 14 3.79 -3.36 -12.30
CA THR A 14 3.65 -4.73 -12.80
C THR A 14 4.90 -5.55 -12.49
N SER A 15 6.11 -5.02 -12.67
CA SER A 15 7.34 -5.75 -12.35
C SER A 15 7.40 -6.19 -10.88
N LYS A 16 6.95 -5.32 -9.96
CA LYS A 16 6.86 -5.65 -8.53
C LYS A 16 5.79 -6.71 -8.24
N ALA A 17 4.63 -6.60 -8.89
CA ALA A 17 3.52 -7.54 -8.72
C ALA A 17 3.90 -8.95 -9.21
N LEU A 18 4.50 -9.06 -10.39
CA LEU A 18 4.94 -10.33 -10.97
C LEU A 18 6.04 -10.99 -10.11
N ALA A 19 7.02 -10.21 -9.63
CA ALA A 19 8.06 -10.70 -8.73
C ALA A 19 7.52 -11.23 -7.39
N LEU A 20 6.35 -10.78 -6.95
CA LEU A 20 5.64 -11.30 -5.78
C LEU A 20 4.77 -12.53 -6.08
N GLY A 21 4.77 -13.04 -7.31
CA GLY A 21 3.96 -14.18 -7.75
C GLY A 21 2.46 -13.87 -7.81
N LEU A 22 2.08 -12.60 -7.97
CA LEU A 22 0.67 -12.23 -8.12
C LEU A 22 0.17 -12.61 -9.51
N ARG A 23 -1.08 -13.09 -9.57
CA ARG A 23 -1.78 -13.39 -10.82
C ARG A 23 -2.53 -12.15 -11.28
N PRO A 24 -2.17 -11.56 -12.43
CA PRO A 24 -2.80 -10.32 -12.89
C PRO A 24 -4.19 -10.57 -13.47
N ILE A 25 -5.05 -9.55 -13.36
CA ILE A 25 -6.27 -9.38 -14.13
C ILE A 25 -6.08 -8.09 -14.95
N VAL A 26 -6.26 -8.16 -16.26
CA VAL A 26 -6.13 -7.00 -17.14
C VAL A 26 -7.50 -6.42 -17.45
N VAL A 27 -7.68 -5.12 -17.17
CA VAL A 27 -8.91 -4.39 -17.52
C VAL A 27 -8.55 -3.29 -18.52
N LEU A 28 -8.98 -3.47 -19.76
CA LEU A 28 -8.85 -2.49 -20.83
C LEU A 28 -9.92 -1.43 -20.65
N ASN A 29 -9.57 -0.37 -19.91
CA ASN A 29 -10.52 0.68 -19.54
C ASN A 29 -10.56 1.81 -20.57
N LYS A 30 -11.67 2.55 -20.58
CA LYS A 30 -11.95 3.67 -21.47
C LYS A 30 -12.13 3.26 -22.94
N VAL A 31 -12.67 2.07 -23.20
CA VAL A 31 -12.96 1.60 -24.56
C VAL A 31 -14.09 2.41 -25.24
N ASP A 32 -14.75 3.29 -24.51
CA ASP A 32 -15.73 4.24 -25.02
C ASP A 32 -15.12 5.50 -25.67
N LYS A 33 -13.80 5.70 -25.57
CA LYS A 33 -13.12 6.82 -26.24
C LYS A 33 -13.06 6.60 -27.77
N PRO A 34 -13.13 7.70 -28.57
CA PRO A 34 -13.04 7.60 -30.03
C PRO A 34 -11.67 7.10 -30.54
N ASP A 35 -10.62 7.29 -29.76
CA ASP A 35 -9.23 6.92 -30.03
C ASP A 35 -8.81 5.62 -29.34
N ALA A 36 -9.77 4.86 -28.79
CA ALA A 36 -9.50 3.59 -28.15
C ALA A 36 -9.12 2.52 -29.16
N GLU A 37 -8.01 1.82 -28.90
CA GLU A 37 -7.49 0.68 -29.66
C GLU A 37 -7.26 -0.50 -28.70
N PRO A 38 -8.32 -1.17 -28.23
CA PRO A 38 -8.22 -2.17 -27.18
C PRO A 38 -7.34 -3.36 -27.56
N ASP A 39 -7.38 -3.81 -28.81
CA ASP A 39 -6.56 -4.95 -29.28
C ASP A 39 -5.07 -4.59 -29.22
N ARG A 40 -4.68 -3.41 -29.71
CA ARG A 40 -3.30 -2.91 -29.59
C ARG A 40 -2.87 -2.82 -28.14
N ALA A 41 -3.72 -2.26 -27.29
CA ALA A 41 -3.40 -2.11 -25.86
C ALA A 41 -3.25 -3.47 -25.15
N LEU A 42 -4.00 -4.49 -25.55
CA LEU A 42 -3.88 -5.87 -25.05
C LEU A 42 -2.55 -6.50 -25.48
N ASP A 43 -2.18 -6.37 -26.76
CA ASP A 43 -0.90 -6.86 -27.28
C ASP A 43 0.28 -6.19 -26.56
N GLU A 44 0.25 -4.87 -26.37
CA GLU A 44 1.27 -4.14 -25.63
C GLU A 44 1.41 -4.59 -24.16
N VAL A 45 0.29 -4.99 -23.52
CA VAL A 45 0.32 -5.54 -22.14
C VAL A 45 0.96 -6.91 -22.15
N PHE A 46 0.63 -7.77 -23.13
CA PHE A 46 1.24 -9.10 -23.28
C PHE A 46 2.76 -8.99 -23.50
N ASP A 47 3.18 -8.10 -24.39
CA ASP A 47 4.59 -7.82 -24.66
C ASP A 47 5.30 -7.30 -23.40
N LEU A 48 4.65 -6.44 -22.65
CA LEU A 48 5.16 -5.93 -21.37
C LEU A 48 5.37 -7.06 -20.37
N PHE A 49 4.41 -7.96 -20.18
CA PHE A 49 4.52 -9.06 -19.21
C PHE A 49 5.62 -10.04 -19.64
N SER A 50 5.69 -10.35 -20.93
CA SER A 50 6.77 -11.16 -21.50
C SER A 50 8.16 -10.52 -21.27
N ALA A 51 8.28 -9.21 -21.46
CA ALA A 51 9.53 -8.47 -21.22
C ALA A 51 9.90 -8.33 -19.73
N LEU A 52 8.97 -8.61 -18.82
CA LEU A 52 9.17 -8.63 -17.37
C LEU A 52 9.36 -10.05 -16.82
N ASP A 53 9.63 -11.04 -17.67
CA ASP A 53 9.85 -12.45 -17.32
C ASP A 53 8.66 -13.08 -16.56
N ALA A 54 7.42 -12.72 -16.94
CA ALA A 54 6.22 -13.34 -16.39
C ALA A 54 6.21 -14.86 -16.70
N ASP A 55 5.77 -15.66 -15.73
CA ASP A 55 5.60 -17.10 -15.91
C ASP A 55 4.34 -17.43 -16.76
N GLU A 56 4.15 -18.72 -17.10
CA GLU A 56 3.02 -19.17 -17.93
C GLU A 56 1.67 -18.83 -17.31
N ASP A 57 1.51 -18.99 -15.98
CA ASP A 57 0.28 -18.65 -15.24
C ASP A 57 -0.02 -17.14 -15.25
N GLN A 58 1.04 -16.33 -15.30
CA GLN A 58 0.94 -14.87 -15.35
C GLN A 58 0.68 -14.34 -16.76
N LEU A 59 1.17 -15.05 -17.79
CA LEU A 59 0.91 -14.72 -19.20
C LEU A 59 -0.50 -15.16 -19.65
N ASP A 60 -1.07 -16.18 -19.01
CA ASP A 60 -2.47 -16.59 -19.21
C ASP A 60 -3.44 -15.74 -18.37
N PHE A 61 -3.26 -14.43 -18.41
CA PHE A 61 -4.09 -13.51 -17.65
C PHE A 61 -5.48 -13.32 -18.24
N PRO A 62 -6.54 -13.38 -17.43
CA PRO A 62 -7.87 -13.00 -17.89
C PRO A 62 -7.94 -11.50 -18.15
N HIS A 63 -8.68 -11.10 -19.18
CA HIS A 63 -8.89 -9.69 -19.50
C HIS A 63 -10.36 -9.34 -19.67
N LEU A 64 -10.67 -8.06 -19.48
CA LEU A 64 -12.01 -7.49 -19.60
C LEU A 64 -11.94 -6.13 -20.28
N TYR A 65 -13.01 -5.78 -20.99
CA TYR A 65 -13.21 -4.46 -21.57
C TYR A 65 -14.11 -3.63 -20.67
N ALA A 66 -13.78 -2.36 -20.46
CA ALA A 66 -14.51 -1.54 -19.49
C ALA A 66 -14.63 -0.08 -19.92
N SER A 67 -15.71 0.57 -19.45
CA SER A 67 -15.84 2.00 -19.32
C SER A 67 -16.18 2.33 -17.87
N GLY A 68 -15.16 2.65 -17.08
CA GLY A 68 -15.35 3.01 -15.68
C GLY A 68 -16.23 4.27 -15.52
N ARG A 69 -16.18 5.19 -16.48
CA ARG A 69 -17.04 6.37 -16.51
C ARG A 69 -18.52 6.01 -16.68
N SER A 70 -18.80 5.01 -17.53
CA SER A 70 -20.17 4.56 -17.80
C SER A 70 -20.63 3.44 -16.87
N GLY A 71 -19.74 2.93 -15.99
CA GLY A 71 -20.07 1.96 -14.96
C GLY A 71 -20.31 0.54 -15.47
N TRP A 72 -19.63 0.11 -16.55
CA TRP A 72 -19.76 -1.24 -17.07
C TRP A 72 -18.42 -1.90 -17.37
N CYS A 73 -18.43 -3.24 -17.35
CA CYS A 73 -17.32 -4.09 -17.73
C CYS A 73 -17.86 -5.40 -18.34
N ASP A 74 -17.20 -5.89 -19.39
CA ASP A 74 -17.62 -7.08 -20.12
C ASP A 74 -16.42 -7.93 -20.58
N ALA A 75 -16.64 -9.23 -20.80
CA ALA A 75 -15.62 -10.12 -21.34
C ALA A 75 -15.41 -9.90 -22.85
N GLU A 76 -16.45 -9.43 -23.54
CA GLU A 76 -16.44 -9.18 -24.99
C GLU A 76 -16.57 -7.67 -25.24
N LEU A 77 -15.85 -7.16 -26.23
CA LEU A 77 -15.90 -5.75 -26.60
C LEU A 77 -17.32 -5.30 -27.00
N ASP A 78 -18.07 -6.20 -27.66
CA ASP A 78 -19.44 -5.99 -28.10
C ASP A 78 -20.48 -6.54 -27.11
N GLY A 79 -20.08 -6.82 -25.88
CA GLY A 79 -20.93 -7.36 -24.83
C GLY A 79 -22.06 -6.41 -24.40
N PRO A 80 -22.96 -6.87 -23.52
CA PRO A 80 -24.18 -6.15 -23.15
C PRO A 80 -23.99 -4.84 -22.37
N ARG A 81 -22.79 -4.52 -21.88
CA ARG A 81 -22.40 -3.25 -21.22
C ARG A 81 -23.34 -2.82 -20.09
N LYS A 82 -23.75 -3.74 -19.23
CA LYS A 82 -24.80 -3.49 -18.21
C LYS A 82 -24.27 -2.88 -16.91
N ASN A 83 -23.24 -3.49 -16.34
CA ASN A 83 -22.72 -3.17 -15.00
C ASN A 83 -21.29 -3.71 -14.83
N LEU A 84 -20.80 -3.77 -13.60
CA LEU A 84 -19.45 -4.27 -13.25
C LEU A 84 -19.45 -5.74 -12.76
N ASP A 85 -20.53 -6.47 -12.88
CA ASP A 85 -20.64 -7.85 -12.37
C ASP A 85 -19.61 -8.79 -12.99
N ALA A 86 -19.27 -8.61 -14.28
CA ALA A 86 -18.22 -9.40 -14.94
C ALA A 86 -16.87 -9.27 -14.22
N LEU A 87 -16.49 -8.04 -13.81
CA LEU A 87 -15.27 -7.78 -13.07
C LEU A 87 -15.32 -8.39 -11.66
N PHE A 88 -16.41 -8.18 -10.93
CA PHE A 88 -16.55 -8.70 -9.56
C PHE A 88 -16.54 -10.23 -9.55
N ASN A 89 -17.23 -10.88 -10.47
CA ASN A 89 -17.23 -12.32 -10.60
C ASN A 89 -15.84 -12.86 -10.96
N LEU A 90 -15.12 -12.17 -11.87
CA LEU A 90 -13.76 -12.54 -12.21
C LEU A 90 -12.83 -12.43 -11.00
N ILE A 91 -12.90 -11.35 -10.22
CA ILE A 91 -12.10 -11.18 -9.00
C ILE A 91 -12.37 -12.33 -8.02
N VAL A 92 -13.64 -12.64 -7.74
CA VAL A 92 -14.01 -13.71 -6.78
C VAL A 92 -13.49 -15.07 -7.24
N ASN A 93 -13.50 -15.36 -8.53
CA ASN A 93 -13.10 -16.66 -9.07
C ASN A 93 -11.59 -16.80 -9.32
N HIS A 94 -10.90 -15.70 -9.64
CA HIS A 94 -9.48 -15.72 -10.04
C HIS A 94 -8.53 -15.42 -8.88
N VAL A 95 -8.90 -14.49 -7.98
CA VAL A 95 -8.03 -14.08 -6.88
C VAL A 95 -8.12 -15.08 -5.73
N PRO A 96 -6.98 -15.66 -5.28
CA PRO A 96 -6.98 -16.60 -4.16
C PRO A 96 -7.37 -15.91 -2.85
N GLU A 97 -7.94 -16.68 -1.92
CA GLU A 97 -8.24 -16.19 -0.57
C GLU A 97 -6.98 -15.65 0.13
N PRO A 98 -7.12 -14.55 0.89
CA PRO A 98 -6.00 -14.00 1.67
C PRO A 98 -5.42 -15.04 2.64
N LYS A 99 -4.11 -15.30 2.52
CA LYS A 99 -3.40 -16.27 3.39
C LYS A 99 -3.50 -15.93 4.87
N GLN A 100 -3.71 -14.67 5.21
CA GLN A 100 -3.81 -14.14 6.57
C GLN A 100 -5.01 -14.69 7.33
N LEU A 101 -6.13 -14.98 6.65
CA LEU A 101 -7.34 -15.52 7.27
C LEU A 101 -7.06 -16.84 8.02
N LYS A 102 -6.10 -17.64 7.54
CA LYS A 102 -5.69 -18.90 8.18
C LYS A 102 -4.85 -18.70 9.44
N LYS A 103 -4.40 -17.47 9.72
CA LYS A 103 -3.52 -17.13 10.84
C LYS A 103 -4.21 -16.29 11.93
N ARG A 104 -5.53 -16.29 11.98
CA ARG A 104 -6.32 -15.49 12.94
C ARG A 104 -6.03 -15.83 14.41
N ASP A 105 -5.78 -17.10 14.70
CA ASP A 105 -5.55 -17.61 16.07
C ASP A 105 -4.06 -17.68 16.45
N ALA A 106 -3.18 -17.18 15.59
CA ALA A 106 -1.75 -17.08 15.88
C ALA A 106 -1.43 -15.83 16.70
N ASP A 107 -0.18 -15.70 17.15
CA ASP A 107 0.30 -14.47 17.76
C ASP A 107 0.22 -13.28 16.80
N PHE A 108 -0.11 -12.11 17.35
CA PHE A 108 -0.25 -10.88 16.56
C PHE A 108 1.07 -10.49 15.90
N THR A 109 1.02 -10.26 14.60
CA THR A 109 2.10 -9.63 13.82
C THR A 109 1.53 -8.66 12.78
N MET A 110 2.22 -7.54 12.57
CA MET A 110 1.89 -6.50 11.60
C MET A 110 3.17 -5.91 11.02
N LEU A 111 3.25 -5.78 9.72
CA LEU A 111 4.34 -5.05 9.06
C LEU A 111 3.96 -3.57 8.91
N ALA A 112 4.79 -2.68 9.45
CA ALA A 112 4.62 -1.24 9.29
C ALA A 112 5.03 -0.80 7.87
N VAL A 113 4.10 -0.21 7.12
CA VAL A 113 4.32 0.16 5.70
C VAL A 113 4.34 1.67 5.51
N THR A 114 3.47 2.40 6.19
CA THR A 114 3.35 3.85 6.02
C THR A 114 3.42 4.56 7.37
N LEU A 115 4.26 5.59 7.42
CA LEU A 115 4.33 6.49 8.58
C LEU A 115 3.40 7.68 8.36
N GLY A 116 2.56 7.94 9.33
CA GLY A 116 1.68 9.11 9.41
C GLY A 116 1.79 9.81 10.75
N ALA A 117 1.08 10.90 10.89
CA ALA A 117 0.96 11.63 12.15
C ALA A 117 -0.47 12.15 12.34
N ASP A 118 -1.00 11.97 13.53
CA ASP A 118 -2.26 12.56 13.98
C ASP A 118 -1.95 13.70 14.96
N PRO A 119 -2.64 14.85 14.88
CA PRO A 119 -2.39 16.01 15.77
C PRO A 119 -2.54 15.70 17.26
N PHE A 120 -3.36 14.70 17.63
CA PHE A 120 -3.70 14.39 19.03
C PHE A 120 -2.92 13.19 19.58
N VAL A 121 -2.75 12.13 18.78
CA VAL A 121 -2.07 10.91 19.24
C VAL A 121 -0.63 10.82 18.76
N GLY A 122 -0.20 11.75 17.92
CA GLY A 122 1.17 11.81 17.41
C GLY A 122 1.44 10.82 16.29
N ARG A 123 2.54 10.08 16.41
CA ARG A 123 3.02 9.15 15.39
C ARG A 123 2.08 7.97 15.18
N MET A 124 1.76 7.66 13.95
CA MET A 124 0.95 6.53 13.55
C MET A 124 1.64 5.70 12.48
N LEU A 125 1.52 4.39 12.56
CA LEU A 125 2.00 3.47 11.55
C LEU A 125 0.85 2.67 10.97
N THR A 126 0.75 2.68 9.64
CA THR A 126 -0.25 1.91 8.90
C THR A 126 0.39 0.67 8.32
N GLY A 127 -0.31 -0.45 8.41
CA GLY A 127 0.12 -1.72 7.84
C GLY A 127 -1.00 -2.74 7.84
N ARG A 128 -0.71 -3.92 7.31
CA ARG A 128 -1.62 -5.06 7.35
C ARG A 128 -1.29 -5.95 8.55
N VAL A 129 -2.33 -6.38 9.25
CA VAL A 129 -2.22 -7.44 10.25
C VAL A 129 -1.97 -8.77 9.54
N GLU A 130 -0.78 -9.35 9.71
CA GLU A 130 -0.39 -10.61 9.04
C GLU A 130 -0.87 -11.83 9.79
N SER A 131 -0.98 -11.74 11.12
CA SER A 131 -1.49 -12.82 11.98
C SER A 131 -2.10 -12.29 13.27
N GLY A 132 -2.96 -13.09 13.89
CA GLY A 132 -3.51 -12.84 15.21
C GLY A 132 -4.52 -11.70 15.26
N LYS A 133 -4.65 -11.13 16.46
CA LYS A 133 -5.56 -10.04 16.78
C LYS A 133 -4.86 -8.98 17.59
N LEU A 134 -5.27 -7.73 17.42
CA LEU A 134 -4.77 -6.57 18.14
C LEU A 134 -5.93 -5.80 18.76
N LYS A 135 -5.80 -5.43 20.03
CA LYS A 135 -6.79 -4.60 20.75
C LYS A 135 -6.20 -3.29 21.21
N VAL A 136 -7.03 -2.27 21.28
CA VAL A 136 -6.67 -1.00 21.95
C VAL A 136 -6.30 -1.32 23.40
N GLY A 137 -5.21 -0.73 23.88
CA GLY A 137 -4.68 -0.97 25.23
C GLY A 137 -3.76 -2.18 25.37
N GLN A 138 -3.63 -3.02 24.36
CA GLN A 138 -2.70 -4.15 24.35
C GLN A 138 -1.25 -3.68 24.34
N THR A 139 -0.38 -4.37 25.08
CA THR A 139 1.07 -4.15 25.02
C THR A 139 1.67 -5.01 23.94
N VAL A 140 2.44 -4.38 23.06
CA VAL A 140 3.12 -5.00 21.92
C VAL A 140 4.59 -4.55 21.91
N GLN A 141 5.39 -5.21 21.09
CA GLN A 141 6.77 -4.81 20.84
C GLN A 141 6.99 -4.55 19.34
N SER A 142 8.06 -3.84 19.03
CA SER A 142 8.54 -3.69 17.67
C SER A 142 9.92 -4.27 17.48
N ILE A 143 10.14 -4.88 16.31
CA ILE A 143 11.37 -5.56 15.92
C ILE A 143 11.81 -4.97 14.58
N SER A 144 13.07 -4.60 14.46
CA SER A 144 13.65 -4.13 13.20
C SER A 144 13.78 -5.25 12.17
N ARG A 145 13.98 -4.92 10.90
CA ARG A 145 14.22 -5.89 9.81
C ARG A 145 15.38 -6.87 10.08
N ILE A 146 16.33 -6.49 10.92
CA ILE A 146 17.50 -7.31 11.29
C ILE A 146 17.29 -8.07 12.62
N GLY A 147 16.07 -8.13 13.14
CA GLY A 147 15.72 -8.87 14.34
C GLY A 147 16.03 -8.17 15.67
N GLN A 148 16.41 -6.88 15.66
CA GLN A 148 16.65 -6.14 16.91
C GLN A 148 15.34 -5.62 17.49
N LYS A 149 15.11 -5.84 18.80
CA LYS A 149 13.99 -5.24 19.53
C LYS A 149 14.22 -3.74 19.67
N ILE A 150 13.23 -2.94 19.23
CA ILE A 150 13.31 -1.47 19.20
C ILE A 150 12.70 -0.87 20.45
N GLU A 151 11.43 -1.17 20.71
CA GLU A 151 10.67 -0.70 21.86
C GLU A 151 9.48 -1.61 22.18
N GLN A 152 8.99 -1.49 23.43
CA GLN A 152 7.69 -2.03 23.81
C GLN A 152 6.77 -0.84 24.08
N PHE A 153 5.53 -0.92 23.63
CA PHE A 153 4.58 0.16 23.79
C PHE A 153 3.15 -0.37 23.94
N ARG A 154 2.29 0.48 24.49
CA ARG A 154 0.86 0.19 24.58
C ARG A 154 0.15 0.84 23.40
N VAL A 155 -0.67 0.07 22.69
CA VAL A 155 -1.49 0.58 21.60
C VAL A 155 -2.53 1.53 22.16
N THR A 156 -2.45 2.82 21.79
CA THR A 156 -3.36 3.85 22.30
C THR A 156 -4.56 4.05 21.40
N LYS A 157 -4.43 3.77 20.09
CA LYS A 157 -5.48 3.95 19.10
C LYS A 157 -5.29 2.99 17.95
N ILE A 158 -6.40 2.48 17.41
CA ILE A 158 -6.45 1.70 16.16
C ILE A 158 -7.48 2.37 15.26
N GLN A 159 -7.11 2.62 14.01
CA GLN A 159 -8.01 3.18 12.99
C GLN A 159 -8.01 2.28 11.74
N ALA A 160 -9.17 2.13 11.14
CA ALA A 160 -9.33 1.44 9.86
C ALA A 160 -10.27 2.22 8.94
N PHE A 161 -10.08 2.06 7.64
CA PHE A 161 -11.05 2.55 6.69
C PHE A 161 -12.30 1.65 6.69
N ARG A 162 -13.46 2.27 6.80
CA ARG A 162 -14.77 1.66 6.57
C ARG A 162 -15.46 2.44 5.46
N GLY A 163 -15.43 1.88 4.25
CA GLY A 163 -15.72 2.62 3.03
C GLY A 163 -14.66 3.71 2.81
N LEU A 164 -15.08 4.95 2.64
CA LEU A 164 -14.18 6.11 2.43
C LEU A 164 -13.78 6.85 3.72
N HIS A 165 -14.30 6.43 4.87
CA HIS A 165 -14.07 7.11 6.14
C HIS A 165 -13.11 6.34 7.03
N LEU A 166 -12.13 7.04 7.58
CA LEU A 166 -11.25 6.52 8.61
C LEU A 166 -12.00 6.54 9.95
N GLN A 167 -12.12 5.39 10.61
CA GLN A 167 -12.84 5.22 11.86
C GLN A 167 -11.97 4.58 12.92
N ASP A 168 -12.19 4.97 14.16
CA ASP A 168 -11.57 4.31 15.31
C ASP A 168 -12.25 2.95 15.53
N ILE A 169 -11.44 1.92 15.77
CA ILE A 169 -11.89 0.57 16.06
C ILE A 169 -11.22 0.04 17.32
N GLU A 170 -11.90 -0.85 18.05
CA GLU A 170 -11.40 -1.42 19.30
C GLU A 170 -10.49 -2.64 19.08
N GLU A 171 -10.72 -3.36 17.99
CA GLU A 171 -10.01 -4.60 17.66
C GLU A 171 -9.76 -4.70 16.15
N ALA A 172 -8.59 -5.23 15.79
CA ALA A 172 -8.21 -5.59 14.42
C ALA A 172 -7.78 -7.06 14.37
N GLU A 173 -8.01 -7.73 13.25
CA GLU A 173 -7.64 -9.13 13.07
C GLU A 173 -6.82 -9.36 11.79
N ALA A 174 -6.24 -10.54 11.66
CA ALA A 174 -5.45 -10.94 10.51
C ALA A 174 -6.18 -10.67 9.18
N GLY A 175 -5.52 -9.91 8.29
CA GLY A 175 -6.07 -9.43 7.02
C GLY A 175 -6.50 -7.95 7.04
N ASP A 176 -6.79 -7.37 8.21
CA ASP A 176 -7.15 -5.96 8.31
C ASP A 176 -5.95 -5.04 7.99
N ILE A 177 -6.22 -3.93 7.32
CA ILE A 177 -5.28 -2.83 7.13
C ILE A 177 -5.64 -1.74 8.12
N VAL A 178 -4.74 -1.46 9.05
CA VAL A 178 -5.00 -0.55 10.16
C VAL A 178 -3.86 0.44 10.39
N SER A 179 -4.20 1.59 10.93
CA SER A 179 -3.24 2.57 11.46
C SER A 179 -3.26 2.51 12.98
N ILE A 180 -2.11 2.31 13.58
CA ILE A 180 -1.96 2.21 15.05
C ILE A 180 -1.10 3.33 15.61
N ALA A 181 -1.39 3.74 16.84
CA ALA A 181 -0.64 4.73 17.60
C ALA A 181 -0.16 4.17 18.94
N GLY A 182 0.86 4.82 19.52
CA GLY A 182 1.43 4.48 20.81
C GLY A 182 2.95 4.28 20.80
N MET A 183 3.55 4.15 19.61
CA MET A 183 4.99 4.02 19.42
C MET A 183 5.70 5.38 19.37
N THR A 184 7.00 5.36 19.64
CA THR A 184 7.85 6.55 19.56
C THR A 184 9.03 6.40 18.61
N LYS A 185 9.60 5.21 18.50
CA LYS A 185 10.82 4.91 17.73
C LYS A 185 10.56 4.06 16.50
N THR A 186 9.56 3.19 16.55
CA THR A 186 9.19 2.27 15.45
C THR A 186 8.96 3.03 14.15
N THR A 187 9.41 2.47 13.03
CA THR A 187 9.36 3.10 11.72
C THR A 187 8.86 2.15 10.62
N VAL A 188 8.90 2.61 9.38
CA VAL A 188 8.53 1.82 8.21
C VAL A 188 9.45 0.61 8.06
N ALA A 189 8.88 -0.53 7.62
CA ALA A 189 9.50 -1.83 7.48
C ALA A 189 9.89 -2.52 8.81
N ASP A 190 9.53 -1.95 9.96
CA ASP A 190 9.61 -2.66 11.24
C ASP A 190 8.39 -3.56 11.43
N THR A 191 8.58 -4.65 12.18
CA THR A 191 7.50 -5.55 12.58
C THR A 191 6.96 -5.14 13.94
N ILE A 192 5.65 -4.96 14.04
CA ILE A 192 4.94 -4.76 15.30
C ILE A 192 4.26 -6.07 15.66
N CYS A 193 4.52 -6.60 16.85
CA CYS A 193 4.09 -7.96 17.20
C CYS A 193 3.80 -8.15 18.69
N ALA A 194 3.17 -9.28 19.01
CA ALA A 194 3.02 -9.76 20.39
C ALA A 194 4.40 -9.98 21.05
N LEU A 195 4.45 -9.90 22.38
CA LEU A 195 5.71 -10.04 23.13
C LEU A 195 6.38 -11.42 22.98
N ALA A 196 5.61 -12.44 22.59
CA ALA A 196 6.09 -13.79 22.36
C ALA A 196 6.79 -13.99 21.00
N VAL A 197 6.68 -13.03 20.08
CA VAL A 197 7.26 -13.11 18.73
C VAL A 197 8.64 -12.49 18.73
N ASP A 198 9.64 -13.26 18.30
CA ASP A 198 11.04 -12.82 18.26
C ASP A 198 11.59 -12.66 16.83
N GLU A 199 10.85 -13.12 15.82
CA GLU A 199 11.26 -13.05 14.42
C GLU A 199 10.53 -11.91 13.68
N PRO A 200 11.27 -11.06 12.93
CA PRO A 200 10.64 -10.02 12.11
C PRO A 200 9.94 -10.62 10.89
N LEU A 201 8.91 -9.93 10.43
CA LEU A 201 8.29 -10.22 9.14
C LEU A 201 9.24 -9.82 8.00
N GLU A 202 9.17 -10.55 6.91
CA GLU A 202 9.89 -10.20 5.70
C GLU A 202 9.36 -8.87 5.14
N ALA A 203 10.26 -7.89 5.01
CA ALA A 203 9.95 -6.58 4.45
C ALA A 203 10.71 -6.36 3.16
N GLN A 204 10.04 -5.77 2.16
CA GLN A 204 10.71 -5.37 0.93
C GLN A 204 11.83 -4.35 1.23
N PRO A 205 12.97 -4.44 0.54
CA PRO A 205 14.03 -3.46 0.70
C PRO A 205 13.52 -2.06 0.33
N ILE A 206 13.86 -1.08 1.17
CA ILE A 206 13.61 0.32 0.87
C ILE A 206 14.77 0.80 0.00
N ASP A 207 14.45 1.34 -1.18
CA ASP A 207 15.46 1.89 -2.07
C ASP A 207 16.19 3.07 -1.37
N PRO A 208 17.51 3.19 -1.55
CA PRO A 208 18.26 4.29 -0.95
C PRO A 208 17.80 5.64 -1.52
N PRO A 209 17.89 6.73 -0.74
CA PRO A 209 17.52 8.05 -1.23
C PRO A 209 18.41 8.47 -2.41
N THR A 210 17.78 8.95 -3.47
CA THR A 210 18.45 9.41 -4.70
C THR A 210 18.85 10.88 -4.66
N ILE A 211 18.28 11.66 -3.72
CA ILE A 211 18.49 13.10 -3.59
C ILE A 211 18.80 13.43 -2.13
N THR A 212 19.82 14.25 -1.92
CA THR A 212 20.12 14.85 -0.62
C THR A 212 19.82 16.34 -0.66
N VAL A 213 19.09 16.83 0.34
CA VAL A 213 18.74 18.24 0.49
C VAL A 213 19.24 18.74 1.84
N THR A 214 19.94 19.88 1.83
CA THR A 214 20.41 20.53 3.05
C THR A 214 19.48 21.70 3.40
N PHE A 215 18.94 21.68 4.61
CA PHE A 215 18.16 22.79 5.16
C PHE A 215 19.03 23.62 6.11
N GLY A 216 19.25 24.87 5.75
CA GLY A 216 19.99 25.83 6.57
C GLY A 216 19.13 26.97 7.07
N ILE A 217 19.65 27.74 8.02
CA ILE A 217 19.03 29.01 8.43
C ILE A 217 19.22 30.05 7.31
N ASN A 218 18.27 30.98 7.22
CA ASN A 218 18.43 32.14 6.37
C ASN A 218 19.32 33.16 7.12
N ASP A 219 20.55 33.34 6.69
CA ASP A 219 21.57 34.25 7.22
C ASP A 219 21.65 35.59 6.44
N SER A 220 20.70 35.83 5.52
CA SER A 220 20.66 37.07 4.76
C SER A 220 20.34 38.27 5.68
N PRO A 221 20.77 39.51 5.30
CA PRO A 221 20.45 40.74 6.04
C PRO A 221 18.93 41.02 6.18
N LEU A 222 18.12 40.32 5.37
CA LEU A 222 16.66 40.44 5.37
C LEU A 222 15.98 39.33 6.19
N ALA A 223 16.74 38.44 6.83
CA ALA A 223 16.20 37.35 7.63
C ALA A 223 15.31 37.89 8.76
N GLY A 224 14.11 37.26 8.89
CA GLY A 224 13.13 37.65 9.92
C GLY A 224 12.19 38.79 9.56
N ARG A 225 12.28 39.42 8.35
CA ARG A 225 11.32 40.43 7.90
C ARG A 225 9.98 39.83 7.54
N ASP A 226 9.98 38.71 6.80
CA ASP A 226 8.76 38.03 6.32
C ASP A 226 8.40 36.77 7.12
N GLY A 227 9.16 36.44 8.18
CA GLY A 227 8.89 35.31 9.04
C GLY A 227 9.78 35.24 10.25
N LYS A 228 9.24 34.84 11.38
CA LYS A 228 9.96 34.75 12.67
C LYS A 228 10.60 33.38 12.93
N LYS A 229 10.31 32.37 12.10
CA LYS A 229 10.76 30.97 12.30
C LYS A 229 12.09 30.69 11.59
N VAL A 230 13.10 31.46 11.88
CA VAL A 230 14.42 31.45 11.20
C VAL A 230 15.49 30.63 11.93
N GLN A 231 15.19 30.04 13.09
CA GLN A 231 16.16 29.33 13.92
C GLN A 231 16.29 27.85 13.48
N SER A 232 17.51 27.30 13.53
CA SER A 232 17.80 25.91 13.20
C SER A 232 16.98 24.89 14.01
N ARG A 233 16.69 25.22 15.29
CA ARG A 233 15.83 24.39 16.15
C ARG A 233 14.42 24.25 15.56
N VAL A 234 13.84 25.32 15.07
CA VAL A 234 12.48 25.32 14.49
C VAL A 234 12.44 24.51 13.19
N ILE A 235 13.47 24.62 12.36
CA ILE A 235 13.61 23.81 11.13
C ILE A 235 13.71 22.34 11.50
N ARG A 236 14.57 21.98 12.46
CA ARG A 236 14.74 20.60 12.93
C ARG A 236 13.43 20.03 13.48
N GLU A 237 12.74 20.76 14.36
CA GLU A 237 11.44 20.33 14.92
C GLU A 237 10.39 20.09 13.82
N ARG A 238 10.44 20.85 12.72
CA ARG A 238 9.52 20.69 11.60
C ARG A 238 9.86 19.47 10.73
N LEU A 239 11.15 19.17 10.55
CA LEU A 239 11.62 18.03 9.76
C LEU A 239 11.44 16.69 10.47
N HIS A 240 11.40 16.70 11.82
CA HIS A 240 11.20 15.49 12.62
C HIS A 240 9.73 15.21 13.00
N LYS A 241 8.79 16.07 12.56
CA LYS A 241 7.34 15.82 12.68
C LYS A 241 6.84 14.96 11.53
#